data_fc5af2cefd4b649cc9460a0e879dd789
#
_entry.id   fc5af2cefd4b649cc9460a0e879dd789
#
_cell.length_a   1.000
_cell.length_b   1.000
_cell.length_c   1.000
_cell.angle_alpha   90.00
_cell.angle_beta   90.00
_cell.angle_gamma   90.00
#
_symmetry.space_group_name_H-M   'P 1'
#
loop_
_entity.id
_entity.type
_entity.pdbx_description
1 polymer ?
#
loop_
_entity_poly.entity_id
_entity_poly.type
_entity_poly.pdbx_seq_one_letter_code
_entity_poly.pdbx_strand_id
1 'polypeptide(L)'
;MLEHSSLNRKTPSRVVVVGAGGFVGSAICARLAADKVPVLALTRDELDLLKPEAAATLQRLLRADDGVVFVSALAPTRNNAMLIDNLRMAEAVSAALAAQPVAHLVYVSSDAVYSDDANPVTERSCQQPSSLHGAMHLAREIMLRTTLKLPLAILRPTLIYGAKDPHNGYGPNRFRRLAAKGEAITLFGEGEEKRDHVYVDDVAALVGAVLQHRSTGTLNIATGRSASFRDVAQMIVALSSRSIEIRGTPRQNPITHRHFDITDCLKAFPHFHYIPLRDGLARVAKEGA
;
A
#
# COMPACT_ATOMS: atom_id res chain seq x y z
N MET A 1 -0.35 8.32 15.42
CA MET A 1 -1.70 7.77 15.66
C MET A 1 -2.67 8.46 14.71
N LEU A 2 -3.67 7.75 14.24
CA LEU A 2 -4.73 8.31 13.41
C LEU A 2 -5.82 8.94 14.29
N GLU A 3 -6.30 10.12 13.91
CA GLU A 3 -7.38 10.84 14.59
C GLU A 3 -8.55 11.07 13.62
N HIS A 4 -9.76 10.82 14.06
CA HIS A 4 -10.96 11.01 13.25
C HIS A 4 -11.50 12.44 13.43
N SER A 5 -11.62 13.18 12.34
CA SER A 5 -12.32 14.49 12.36
C SER A 5 -13.85 14.34 12.42
N SER A 6 -14.37 13.15 12.09
CA SER A 6 -15.79 12.81 12.19
C SER A 6 -15.96 11.45 12.84
N LEU A 7 -16.62 11.40 14.00
CA LEU A 7 -16.94 10.14 14.68
C LEU A 7 -17.92 9.29 13.85
N ASN A 8 -18.87 9.92 13.19
CA ASN A 8 -19.80 9.24 12.29
C ASN A 8 -19.21 9.17 10.88
N ARG A 9 -19.39 8.03 10.22
CA ARG A 9 -19.02 7.87 8.82
C ARG A 9 -19.79 8.84 7.95
N LYS A 10 -19.08 9.59 7.09
CA LYS A 10 -19.68 10.48 6.09
C LYS A 10 -19.16 10.07 4.73
N THR A 11 -20.07 9.78 3.81
CA THR A 11 -19.69 9.51 2.42
C THR A 11 -19.08 10.78 1.83
N PRO A 12 -17.82 10.72 1.29
CA PRO A 12 -17.26 11.85 0.57
C PRO A 12 -18.15 12.22 -0.64
N SER A 13 -18.24 13.52 -0.96
CA SER A 13 -18.96 14.00 -2.14
C SER A 13 -18.35 13.46 -3.43
N ARG A 14 -17.02 13.41 -3.49
CA ARG A 14 -16.23 12.79 -4.55
C ARG A 14 -14.85 12.43 -4.03
N VAL A 15 -14.26 11.36 -4.59
CA VAL A 15 -12.86 10.99 -4.35
C VAL A 15 -12.07 11.00 -5.66
N VAL A 16 -10.97 11.73 -5.68
CA VAL A 16 -10.01 11.74 -6.78
C VAL A 16 -8.89 10.75 -6.47
N VAL A 17 -8.73 9.72 -7.28
CA VAL A 17 -7.69 8.69 -7.09
C VAL A 17 -6.57 8.92 -8.10
N VAL A 18 -5.43 9.46 -7.64
CA VAL A 18 -4.24 9.69 -8.45
C VAL A 18 -3.37 8.42 -8.45
N GLY A 19 -3.34 7.74 -9.60
CA GLY A 19 -2.73 6.42 -9.76
C GLY A 19 -3.75 5.28 -9.81
N ALA A 20 -4.97 5.57 -10.28
CA ALA A 20 -6.11 4.65 -10.33
C ALA A 20 -5.85 3.39 -11.19
N GLY A 21 -4.97 3.46 -12.19
CA GLY A 21 -4.62 2.32 -13.04
C GLY A 21 -3.64 1.32 -12.39
N GLY A 22 -3.04 1.68 -11.24
CA GLY A 22 -2.12 0.80 -10.51
C GLY A 22 -2.82 -0.31 -9.72
N PHE A 23 -2.04 -1.25 -9.21
CA PHE A 23 -2.53 -2.41 -8.44
C PHE A 23 -3.39 -1.98 -7.24
N VAL A 24 -2.86 -1.14 -6.37
CA VAL A 24 -3.57 -0.65 -5.17
C VAL A 24 -4.65 0.37 -5.57
N GLY A 25 -4.36 1.26 -6.54
CA GLY A 25 -5.30 2.29 -6.99
C GLY A 25 -6.57 1.70 -7.59
N SER A 26 -6.47 0.65 -8.40
CA SER A 26 -7.64 -0.03 -8.98
C SER A 26 -8.50 -0.72 -7.91
N ALA A 27 -7.89 -1.31 -6.89
CA ALA A 27 -8.62 -1.90 -5.75
C ALA A 27 -9.36 -0.82 -4.93
N ILE A 28 -8.72 0.34 -4.72
CA ILE A 28 -9.35 1.49 -4.05
C ILE A 28 -10.55 1.99 -4.86
N CYS A 29 -10.39 2.17 -6.18
CA CYS A 29 -11.51 2.57 -7.05
C CYS A 29 -12.67 1.58 -7.00
N ALA A 30 -12.38 0.27 -7.07
CA ALA A 30 -13.40 -0.77 -6.99
C ALA A 30 -14.14 -0.74 -5.64
N ARG A 31 -13.42 -0.55 -4.54
CA ARG A 31 -14.01 -0.43 -3.20
C ARG A 31 -14.90 0.80 -3.08
N LEU A 32 -14.42 1.97 -3.51
CA LEU A 32 -15.20 3.21 -3.46
C LEU A 32 -16.46 3.11 -4.32
N ALA A 33 -16.39 2.48 -5.49
CA ALA A 33 -17.55 2.23 -6.34
C ALA A 33 -18.57 1.30 -5.65
N ALA A 34 -18.12 0.23 -4.99
CA ALA A 34 -18.97 -0.66 -4.20
C ALA A 34 -19.66 0.09 -3.03
N ASP A 35 -18.96 1.04 -2.41
CA ASP A 35 -19.49 1.92 -1.37
C ASP A 35 -20.33 3.10 -1.93
N LYS A 36 -20.58 3.13 -3.25
CA LYS A 36 -21.34 4.18 -3.97
C LYS A 36 -20.77 5.59 -3.80
N VAL A 37 -19.45 5.70 -3.64
CA VAL A 37 -18.74 6.98 -3.59
C VAL A 37 -18.40 7.41 -5.02
N PRO A 38 -18.73 8.63 -5.46
CA PRO A 38 -18.31 9.14 -6.76
C PRO A 38 -16.79 9.20 -6.86
N VAL A 39 -16.22 8.63 -7.92
CA VAL A 39 -14.76 8.56 -8.12
C VAL A 39 -14.37 9.28 -9.40
N LEU A 40 -13.36 10.14 -9.32
CA LEU A 40 -12.56 10.58 -10.46
C LEU A 40 -11.26 9.75 -10.46
N ALA A 41 -11.20 8.74 -11.32
CA ALA A 41 -10.05 7.88 -11.48
C ALA A 41 -9.05 8.54 -12.42
N LEU A 42 -7.84 8.84 -11.95
CA LEU A 42 -6.77 9.41 -12.75
C LEU A 42 -5.67 8.37 -12.92
N THR A 43 -5.66 7.75 -14.11
CA THR A 43 -4.58 6.86 -14.54
C THR A 43 -3.44 7.69 -15.14
N ARG A 44 -2.38 7.05 -15.60
CA ARG A 44 -1.27 7.74 -16.24
C ARG A 44 -1.67 8.41 -17.56
N ASP A 45 -2.64 7.83 -18.26
CA ASP A 45 -3.10 8.37 -19.54
C ASP A 45 -3.90 9.67 -19.36
N GLU A 46 -4.69 9.79 -18.27
CA GLU A 46 -5.42 11.01 -17.93
C GLU A 46 -4.54 12.06 -17.23
N LEU A 47 -3.53 11.60 -16.44
CA LEU A 47 -2.63 12.49 -15.70
C LEU A 47 -1.24 11.87 -15.56
N ASP A 48 -0.34 12.17 -16.49
CA ASP A 48 1.09 11.83 -16.32
C ASP A 48 1.76 12.89 -15.41
N LEU A 49 2.03 12.50 -14.17
CA LEU A 49 2.63 13.39 -13.15
C LEU A 49 4.06 13.84 -13.47
N LEU A 50 4.71 13.28 -14.49
CA LEU A 50 6.05 13.67 -14.91
C LEU A 50 6.04 14.76 -15.99
N LYS A 51 4.87 15.10 -16.53
CA LYS A 51 4.75 16.19 -17.49
C LYS A 51 4.80 17.56 -16.82
N PRO A 52 5.38 18.60 -17.46
CA PRO A 52 5.48 19.93 -16.88
C PRO A 52 4.13 20.54 -16.47
N GLU A 53 3.07 20.23 -17.22
CA GLU A 53 1.71 20.73 -16.97
C GLU A 53 0.92 19.94 -15.91
N ALA A 54 1.50 18.89 -15.32
CA ALA A 54 0.79 17.96 -14.45
C ALA A 54 0.13 18.65 -13.24
N ALA A 55 0.86 19.55 -12.57
CA ALA A 55 0.34 20.30 -11.43
C ALA A 55 -0.87 21.15 -11.82
N ALA A 56 -0.78 21.93 -12.89
CA ALA A 56 -1.86 22.79 -13.37
C ALA A 56 -3.07 21.96 -13.87
N THR A 57 -2.80 20.80 -14.47
CA THR A 57 -3.86 19.91 -14.92
C THR A 57 -4.61 19.29 -13.74
N LEU A 58 -3.89 18.77 -12.74
CA LEU A 58 -4.51 18.24 -11.52
C LEU A 58 -5.29 19.34 -10.79
N GLN A 59 -4.72 20.54 -10.63
CA GLN A 59 -5.38 21.69 -9.99
C GLN A 59 -6.75 21.97 -10.59
N ARG A 60 -6.88 21.99 -11.92
CA ARG A 60 -8.16 22.25 -12.60
C ARG A 60 -9.22 21.15 -12.40
N LEU A 61 -8.80 19.94 -12.09
CA LEU A 61 -9.69 18.79 -11.84
C LEU A 61 -10.21 18.73 -10.40
N LEU A 62 -9.49 19.37 -9.46
CA LEU A 62 -9.81 19.34 -8.03
C LEU A 62 -10.95 20.28 -7.66
N ARG A 63 -11.71 19.89 -6.65
CA ARG A 63 -12.75 20.69 -5.98
C ARG A 63 -12.43 20.78 -4.49
N ALA A 64 -12.88 21.86 -3.84
CA ALA A 64 -12.60 22.09 -2.43
C ALA A 64 -13.19 21.03 -1.49
N ASP A 65 -14.25 20.33 -1.90
CA ASP A 65 -14.92 19.28 -1.14
C ASP A 65 -14.45 17.86 -1.46
N ASP A 66 -13.44 17.70 -2.34
CA ASP A 66 -12.89 16.39 -2.70
C ASP A 66 -12.13 15.74 -1.54
N GLY A 67 -12.24 14.40 -1.47
CA GLY A 67 -11.19 13.57 -0.91
C GLY A 67 -10.20 13.20 -2.02
N VAL A 68 -8.90 13.26 -1.74
CA VAL A 68 -7.87 12.84 -2.69
C VAL A 68 -7.12 11.64 -2.15
N VAL A 69 -6.91 10.62 -2.99
CA VAL A 69 -6.01 9.49 -2.69
C VAL A 69 -4.81 9.57 -3.62
N PHE A 70 -3.64 9.80 -3.06
CA PHE A 70 -2.37 9.76 -3.78
C PHE A 70 -1.71 8.40 -3.59
N VAL A 71 -1.77 7.54 -4.62
CA VAL A 71 -1.23 6.17 -4.62
C VAL A 71 -0.29 5.92 -5.80
N SER A 72 -0.10 6.90 -6.68
CA SER A 72 0.80 6.80 -7.83
C SER A 72 2.26 6.72 -7.40
N ALA A 73 2.95 5.68 -7.85
CA ALA A 73 4.38 5.50 -7.63
C ALA A 73 5.02 4.64 -8.73
N LEU A 74 6.27 4.91 -9.05
CA LEU A 74 7.15 3.99 -9.76
C LEU A 74 7.76 3.03 -8.72
N ALA A 75 7.12 1.88 -8.51
CA ALA A 75 7.44 0.94 -7.44
C ALA A 75 7.78 -0.46 -7.97
N PRO A 76 8.65 -1.20 -7.28
CA PRO A 76 9.56 -0.70 -6.24
C PRO A 76 10.64 0.21 -6.83
N THR A 77 11.03 1.25 -6.09
CA THR A 77 12.09 2.19 -6.50
C THR A 77 13.45 1.50 -6.43
N ARG A 78 14.10 1.29 -7.58
CA ARG A 78 15.31 0.46 -7.69
C ARG A 78 16.58 1.23 -8.03
N ASN A 79 16.46 2.48 -8.50
CA ASN A 79 17.58 3.31 -8.90
C ASN A 79 17.27 4.79 -8.70
N ASN A 80 18.31 5.63 -8.85
CA ASN A 80 18.23 7.07 -8.62
C ASN A 80 17.25 7.78 -9.57
N ALA A 81 17.15 7.36 -10.82
CA ALA A 81 16.21 7.96 -11.77
C ALA A 81 14.76 7.77 -11.31
N MET A 82 14.40 6.55 -10.91
CA MET A 82 13.08 6.27 -10.33
C MET A 82 12.82 7.05 -9.04
N LEU A 83 13.84 7.24 -8.19
CA LEU A 83 13.72 8.04 -6.98
C LEU A 83 13.37 9.48 -7.34
N ILE A 84 14.14 10.11 -8.24
CA ILE A 84 13.94 11.50 -8.66
C ILE A 84 12.55 11.66 -9.31
N ASP A 85 12.17 10.77 -10.21
CA ASP A 85 10.86 10.83 -10.86
C ASP A 85 9.71 10.69 -9.84
N ASN A 86 9.85 9.80 -8.87
CA ASN A 86 8.88 9.70 -7.78
C ASN A 86 8.77 10.99 -6.97
N LEU A 87 9.87 11.70 -6.70
CA LEU A 87 9.84 12.99 -5.99
C LEU A 87 9.20 14.09 -6.84
N ARG A 88 9.48 14.13 -8.16
CA ARG A 88 8.80 15.03 -9.10
C ARG A 88 7.28 14.82 -9.15
N MET A 89 6.84 13.55 -9.12
CA MET A 89 5.41 13.23 -9.03
C MET A 89 4.79 13.80 -7.74
N ALA A 90 5.49 13.69 -6.61
CA ALA A 90 5.02 14.25 -5.34
C ALA A 90 5.03 15.78 -5.35
N GLU A 91 6.02 16.41 -5.98
CA GLU A 91 6.09 17.85 -6.18
C GLU A 91 4.88 18.35 -7.00
N ALA A 92 4.55 17.71 -8.12
CA ALA A 92 3.39 18.06 -8.93
C ALA A 92 2.07 17.98 -8.16
N VAL A 93 1.88 16.90 -7.39
CA VAL A 93 0.68 16.72 -6.53
C VAL A 93 0.64 17.78 -5.43
N SER A 94 1.78 18.05 -4.76
CA SER A 94 1.86 19.05 -3.70
C SER A 94 1.56 20.46 -4.22
N ALA A 95 2.09 20.81 -5.39
CA ALA A 95 1.85 22.12 -6.02
C ALA A 95 0.37 22.30 -6.39
N ALA A 96 -0.26 21.25 -6.96
CA ALA A 96 -1.69 21.29 -7.29
C ALA A 96 -2.57 21.48 -6.04
N LEU A 97 -2.30 20.71 -4.97
CA LEU A 97 -3.06 20.76 -3.71
C LEU A 97 -2.81 22.04 -2.90
N ALA A 98 -1.62 22.66 -3.03
CA ALA A 98 -1.34 23.96 -2.43
C ALA A 98 -2.12 25.08 -3.13
N ALA A 99 -2.24 25.02 -4.47
CA ALA A 99 -2.98 25.99 -5.27
C ALA A 99 -4.51 25.78 -5.19
N GLN A 100 -4.98 24.53 -5.08
CA GLN A 100 -6.39 24.15 -4.92
C GLN A 100 -6.51 23.20 -3.73
N PRO A 101 -6.67 23.74 -2.50
CA PRO A 101 -6.89 22.91 -1.32
C PRO A 101 -8.17 22.07 -1.42
N VAL A 102 -8.11 20.85 -0.88
CA VAL A 102 -9.20 19.88 -0.86
C VAL A 102 -9.62 19.57 0.58
N ALA A 103 -10.75 18.88 0.75
CA ALA A 103 -11.27 18.55 2.07
C ALA A 103 -10.39 17.54 2.83
N HIS A 104 -9.71 16.63 2.12
CA HIS A 104 -8.91 15.57 2.75
C HIS A 104 -7.92 14.95 1.75
N LEU A 105 -6.71 14.66 2.20
CA LEU A 105 -5.71 13.90 1.45
C LEU A 105 -5.34 12.61 2.18
N VAL A 106 -5.38 11.50 1.46
CA VAL A 106 -4.84 10.21 1.90
C VAL A 106 -3.64 9.86 1.01
N TYR A 107 -2.46 9.78 1.61
CA TYR A 107 -1.26 9.32 0.93
C TYR A 107 -1.00 7.84 1.27
N VAL A 108 -0.91 6.99 0.26
CA VAL A 108 -0.49 5.59 0.42
C VAL A 108 1.02 5.52 0.33
N SER A 109 1.65 5.41 1.49
CA SER A 109 3.08 5.26 1.71
C SER A 109 3.48 3.78 1.76
N SER A 110 4.47 3.41 2.58
CA SER A 110 4.95 2.04 2.78
C SER A 110 5.56 1.86 4.17
N ASP A 111 5.51 0.66 4.70
CA ASP A 111 6.26 0.26 5.90
C ASP A 111 7.79 0.27 5.69
N ALA A 112 8.26 0.31 4.45
CA ALA A 112 9.68 0.42 4.12
C ALA A 112 10.34 1.73 4.61
N VAL A 113 9.57 2.69 5.12
CA VAL A 113 10.09 3.92 5.75
C VAL A 113 10.74 3.66 7.11
N TYR A 114 10.44 2.54 7.75
CA TYR A 114 10.95 2.22 9.09
C TYR A 114 12.34 1.60 9.06
N SER A 115 13.09 1.76 10.15
CA SER A 115 14.31 1.01 10.42
C SER A 115 14.04 -0.50 10.44
N ASP A 116 15.02 -1.27 9.97
CA ASP A 116 14.95 -2.74 10.01
C ASP A 116 15.03 -3.30 11.43
N ASP A 117 15.55 -2.53 12.41
CA ASP A 117 15.65 -2.91 13.81
C ASP A 117 14.32 -2.79 14.59
N ALA A 118 13.35 -2.05 14.05
CA ALA A 118 12.06 -1.88 14.71
C ALA A 118 11.26 -3.18 14.71
N ASN A 119 11.02 -3.76 15.88
CA ASN A 119 10.27 -5.01 16.04
C ASN A 119 9.69 -5.18 17.46
N PRO A 120 8.36 -5.12 17.68
CA PRO A 120 7.35 -4.86 16.65
C PRO A 120 7.38 -3.42 16.13
N VAL A 121 6.99 -3.26 14.87
CA VAL A 121 6.83 -1.96 14.23
C VAL A 121 5.53 -1.30 14.70
N THR A 122 5.61 -0.05 15.11
CA THR A 122 4.48 0.84 15.42
C THR A 122 4.53 2.09 14.55
N GLU A 123 3.49 2.91 14.54
CA GLU A 123 3.48 4.20 13.85
C GLU A 123 4.53 5.19 14.38
N ARG A 124 5.04 4.95 15.61
CA ARG A 124 6.07 5.75 16.29
C ARG A 124 7.50 5.20 16.12
N SER A 125 7.64 4.04 15.49
CA SER A 125 8.97 3.44 15.23
C SER A 125 9.85 4.37 14.41
N CYS A 126 11.18 4.25 14.60
CA CYS A 126 12.17 5.07 13.92
C CYS A 126 12.04 4.94 12.40
N GLN A 127 11.97 6.08 11.71
CA GLN A 127 11.90 6.17 10.25
C GLN A 127 13.33 6.34 9.72
N GLN A 128 13.98 5.21 9.45
CA GLN A 128 15.35 5.13 8.94
C GLN A 128 15.42 4.06 7.85
N PRO A 129 14.93 4.38 6.64
CA PRO A 129 14.86 3.41 5.55
C PRO A 129 16.24 2.95 5.07
N SER A 130 16.40 1.64 4.88
CA SER A 130 17.60 1.02 4.32
C SER A 130 17.57 0.89 2.78
N SER A 131 16.47 1.27 2.13
CA SER A 131 16.27 1.13 0.69
C SER A 131 15.84 2.43 0.02
N LEU A 132 16.13 2.56 -1.30
CA LEU A 132 15.62 3.69 -2.10
C LEU A 132 14.09 3.76 -2.10
N HIS A 133 13.41 2.62 -2.02
CA HIS A 133 11.95 2.58 -1.96
C HIS A 133 11.42 3.20 -0.66
N GLY A 134 11.99 2.84 0.47
CA GLY A 134 11.65 3.44 1.76
C GLY A 134 12.03 4.92 1.83
N ALA A 135 13.24 5.29 1.35
CA ALA A 135 13.68 6.68 1.30
C ALA A 135 12.76 7.55 0.43
N MET A 136 12.30 7.03 -0.70
CA MET A 136 11.33 7.68 -1.59
C MET A 136 10.02 7.97 -0.85
N HIS A 137 9.44 6.98 -0.18
CA HIS A 137 8.19 7.17 0.54
C HIS A 137 8.35 8.14 1.70
N LEU A 138 9.44 8.05 2.48
CA LEU A 138 9.71 8.97 3.58
C LEU A 138 9.88 10.42 3.08
N ALA A 139 10.63 10.63 2.00
CA ALA A 139 10.80 11.94 1.40
C ALA A 139 9.44 12.53 0.97
N ARG A 140 8.57 11.75 0.32
CA ARG A 140 7.22 12.16 -0.05
C ARG A 140 6.35 12.51 1.16
N GLU A 141 6.40 11.73 2.24
CA GLU A 141 5.69 12.06 3.48
C GLU A 141 6.12 13.42 4.02
N ILE A 142 7.43 13.69 4.04
CA ILE A 142 7.98 14.98 4.49
C ILE A 142 7.52 16.11 3.55
N MET A 143 7.63 15.93 2.23
CA MET A 143 7.18 16.91 1.24
C MET A 143 5.71 17.29 1.46
N LEU A 144 4.82 16.31 1.58
CA LEU A 144 3.39 16.55 1.77
C LEU A 144 3.10 17.27 3.10
N ARG A 145 3.73 16.85 4.20
CA ARG A 145 3.53 17.47 5.52
C ARG A 145 4.04 18.90 5.60
N THR A 146 5.15 19.20 4.92
CA THR A 146 5.74 20.55 4.97
C THR A 146 5.07 21.55 4.05
N THR A 147 4.59 21.07 2.89
CA THR A 147 3.98 21.94 1.87
C THR A 147 2.51 22.21 2.11
N LEU A 148 1.76 21.19 2.63
CA LEU A 148 0.30 21.25 2.65
C LEU A 148 -0.24 21.63 4.04
N LYS A 149 -1.27 22.48 4.06
CA LYS A 149 -2.03 22.92 5.26
C LYS A 149 -3.45 22.37 5.26
N LEU A 150 -3.64 21.13 4.78
CA LEU A 150 -4.92 20.45 4.70
C LEU A 150 -4.90 19.15 5.53
N PRO A 151 -6.07 18.58 5.87
CA PRO A 151 -6.16 17.31 6.58
C PRO A 151 -5.49 16.20 5.78
N LEU A 152 -4.46 15.55 6.37
CA LEU A 152 -3.62 14.54 5.73
C LEU A 152 -3.59 13.26 6.56
N ALA A 153 -3.94 12.12 5.92
CA ALA A 153 -3.67 10.78 6.44
C ALA A 153 -2.54 10.12 5.64
N ILE A 154 -1.59 9.51 6.33
CA ILE A 154 -0.51 8.73 5.74
C ILE A 154 -0.71 7.27 6.14
N LEU A 155 -0.89 6.42 5.14
CA LEU A 155 -1.12 5.00 5.33
C LEU A 155 0.14 4.22 4.89
N ARG A 156 0.67 3.39 5.78
CA ARG A 156 1.89 2.62 5.57
C ARG A 156 1.55 1.13 5.51
N PRO A 157 1.10 0.63 4.35
CA PRO A 157 0.88 -0.81 4.19
C PRO A 157 2.19 -1.57 4.24
N THR A 158 2.12 -2.77 4.83
CA THR A 158 3.17 -3.79 4.74
C THR A 158 3.10 -4.52 3.38
N LEU A 159 3.66 -5.72 3.26
CA LEU A 159 3.72 -6.46 1.99
C LEU A 159 2.31 -6.74 1.44
N ILE A 160 1.91 -5.98 0.44
CA ILE A 160 0.60 -6.13 -0.20
C ILE A 160 0.63 -7.30 -1.18
N TYR A 161 -0.42 -8.14 -1.14
CA TYR A 161 -0.60 -9.19 -2.13
C TYR A 161 -2.02 -9.16 -2.72
N GLY A 162 -2.14 -9.73 -3.94
CA GLY A 162 -3.40 -9.84 -4.67
C GLY A 162 -3.19 -10.36 -6.09
N ALA A 163 -4.28 -10.75 -6.76
CA ALA A 163 -4.22 -11.39 -8.07
C ALA A 163 -3.58 -10.48 -9.15
N LYS A 164 -3.87 -9.17 -9.10
CA LYS A 164 -3.45 -8.18 -10.09
C LYS A 164 -2.09 -7.53 -9.79
N ASP A 165 -1.32 -8.00 -8.77
CA ASP A 165 -0.01 -7.44 -8.50
C ASP A 165 0.94 -7.60 -9.70
N PRO A 166 1.52 -6.50 -10.22
CA PRO A 166 2.41 -6.58 -11.40
C PRO A 166 3.87 -6.83 -11.02
N HIS A 167 4.26 -6.67 -9.75
CA HIS A 167 5.66 -6.54 -9.35
C HIS A 167 6.40 -7.87 -9.20
N ASN A 168 5.69 -8.98 -9.07
CA ASN A 168 6.29 -10.31 -8.86
C ASN A 168 7.25 -10.36 -7.66
N GLY A 169 6.93 -9.61 -6.59
CA GLY A 169 7.73 -9.55 -5.38
C GLY A 169 7.82 -10.92 -4.69
N TYR A 170 8.97 -11.17 -4.02
CA TYR A 170 9.20 -12.39 -3.25
C TYR A 170 8.12 -12.57 -2.17
N GLY A 171 7.59 -13.76 -2.07
CA GLY A 171 6.44 -14.09 -1.20
C GLY A 171 5.18 -14.44 -2.00
N PRO A 172 3.97 -14.11 -1.51
CA PRO A 172 2.70 -14.56 -2.07
C PRO A 172 2.58 -14.39 -3.58
N ASN A 173 2.92 -13.22 -4.10
CA ASN A 173 2.72 -12.89 -5.51
C ASN A 173 3.64 -13.70 -6.45
N ARG A 174 4.92 -13.87 -6.09
CA ARG A 174 5.87 -14.68 -6.86
C ARG A 174 5.59 -16.17 -6.73
N PHE A 175 5.33 -16.65 -5.51
CA PHE A 175 5.17 -18.08 -5.25
C PHE A 175 3.93 -18.64 -5.97
N ARG A 176 2.80 -17.90 -5.99
CA ARG A 176 1.62 -18.34 -6.73
C ARG A 176 1.87 -18.43 -8.25
N ARG A 177 2.68 -17.52 -8.83
CA ARG A 177 3.02 -17.56 -10.25
C ARG A 177 3.91 -18.74 -10.59
N LEU A 178 4.85 -19.09 -9.72
CA LEU A 178 5.66 -20.30 -9.87
C LEU A 178 4.76 -21.55 -9.77
N ALA A 179 3.91 -21.60 -8.77
CA ALA A 179 2.98 -22.71 -8.60
C ALA A 179 2.02 -22.88 -9.79
N ALA A 180 1.47 -21.79 -10.33
CA ALA A 180 0.62 -21.84 -11.51
C ALA A 180 1.32 -22.42 -12.76
N LYS A 181 2.64 -22.18 -12.88
CA LYS A 181 3.48 -22.74 -13.97
C LYS A 181 3.95 -24.17 -13.69
N GLY A 182 3.78 -24.70 -12.48
CA GLY A 182 4.37 -25.99 -12.07
C GLY A 182 5.86 -25.90 -11.77
N GLU A 183 6.37 -24.68 -11.54
CA GLU A 183 7.79 -24.44 -11.22
C GLU A 183 8.02 -24.53 -9.70
N ALA A 184 9.23 -24.98 -9.30
CA ALA A 184 9.60 -25.06 -7.89
C ALA A 184 9.64 -23.65 -7.24
N ILE A 185 9.17 -23.58 -5.98
CA ILE A 185 9.26 -22.37 -5.16
C ILE A 185 10.61 -22.39 -4.45
N THR A 186 11.48 -21.45 -4.82
CA THR A 186 12.82 -21.31 -4.21
C THR A 186 12.78 -20.30 -3.08
N LEU A 187 13.23 -20.71 -1.89
CA LEU A 187 13.30 -19.91 -0.68
C LEU A 187 14.72 -19.45 -0.37
N PHE A 188 14.87 -18.26 0.20
CA PHE A 188 16.13 -17.83 0.80
C PHE A 188 16.30 -18.52 2.16
N GLY A 189 17.42 -19.22 2.37
CA GLY A 189 17.56 -20.16 3.48
C GLY A 189 16.46 -21.23 3.39
N GLU A 190 15.89 -21.57 4.51
CA GLU A 190 14.75 -22.46 4.61
C GLU A 190 13.39 -21.71 4.63
N GLY A 191 13.42 -20.40 4.35
CA GLY A 191 12.25 -19.53 4.35
C GLY A 191 11.76 -19.13 5.74
N GLU A 192 12.66 -19.08 6.71
CA GLU A 192 12.38 -18.86 8.14
C GLU A 192 11.93 -17.42 8.43
N GLU A 193 12.33 -16.48 7.56
CA GLU A 193 12.06 -15.06 7.72
C GLU A 193 10.55 -14.79 7.74
N LYS A 194 10.08 -14.11 8.79
CA LYS A 194 8.66 -13.79 9.00
C LYS A 194 8.33 -12.39 8.54
N ARG A 195 7.25 -12.27 7.79
CA ARG A 195 6.68 -10.99 7.32
C ARG A 195 5.17 -10.99 7.51
N ASP A 196 4.62 -9.80 7.72
CA ASP A 196 3.19 -9.56 7.67
C ASP A 196 2.79 -9.33 6.20
N HIS A 197 1.71 -9.95 5.77
CA HIS A 197 1.18 -9.84 4.41
C HIS A 197 -0.26 -9.37 4.46
N VAL A 198 -0.55 -8.24 3.83
CA VAL A 198 -1.89 -7.65 3.79
C VAL A 198 -2.54 -7.83 2.41
N TYR A 199 -3.80 -8.25 2.40
CA TYR A 199 -4.57 -8.40 1.17
C TYR A 199 -4.94 -7.02 0.62
N VAL A 200 -4.87 -6.85 -0.70
CA VAL A 200 -5.10 -5.54 -1.33
C VAL A 200 -6.47 -4.95 -1.04
N ASP A 201 -7.50 -5.80 -0.89
CA ASP A 201 -8.86 -5.34 -0.55
C ASP A 201 -8.95 -4.77 0.87
N ASP A 202 -8.15 -5.29 1.82
CA ASP A 202 -8.07 -4.72 3.17
C ASP A 202 -7.45 -3.32 3.15
N VAL A 203 -6.42 -3.12 2.31
CA VAL A 203 -5.84 -1.79 2.09
C VAL A 203 -6.89 -0.85 1.52
N ALA A 204 -7.63 -1.27 0.49
CA ALA A 204 -8.68 -0.47 -0.11
C ALA A 204 -9.82 -0.16 0.87
N ALA A 205 -10.20 -1.13 1.71
CA ALA A 205 -11.24 -0.95 2.73
C ALA A 205 -10.82 0.07 3.80
N LEU A 206 -9.57 0.03 4.27
CA LEU A 206 -9.05 1.00 5.23
C LEU A 206 -8.91 2.40 4.63
N VAL A 207 -8.47 2.52 3.37
CA VAL A 207 -8.50 3.82 2.65
C VAL A 207 -9.92 4.40 2.63
N GLY A 208 -10.92 3.58 2.30
CA GLY A 208 -12.32 4.00 2.31
C GLY A 208 -12.79 4.46 3.71
N ALA A 209 -12.44 3.70 4.76
CA ALA A 209 -12.79 4.07 6.14
C ALA A 209 -12.12 5.37 6.58
N VAL A 210 -10.84 5.57 6.25
CA VAL A 210 -10.07 6.80 6.52
C VAL A 210 -10.73 8.01 5.84
N LEU A 211 -11.16 7.87 4.59
CA LEU A 211 -11.87 8.92 3.86
C LEU A 211 -13.23 9.24 4.50
N GLN A 212 -14.00 8.22 4.89
CA GLN A 212 -15.33 8.39 5.52
C GLN A 212 -15.27 9.10 6.89
N HIS A 213 -14.19 8.90 7.65
CA HIS A 213 -13.97 9.56 8.93
C HIS A 213 -13.15 10.86 8.83
N ARG A 214 -12.68 11.22 7.63
CA ARG A 214 -11.73 12.32 7.39
C ARG A 214 -10.57 12.26 8.39
N SER A 215 -9.99 11.07 8.53
CA SER A 215 -8.97 10.82 9.54
C SER A 215 -7.65 11.47 9.15
N THR A 216 -6.92 11.99 10.15
CA THR A 216 -5.60 12.60 9.97
C THR A 216 -4.53 11.85 10.76
N GLY A 217 -3.27 12.02 10.39
CA GLY A 217 -2.16 11.36 11.07
C GLY A 217 -1.58 10.17 10.28
N THR A 218 -1.03 9.19 11.00
CA THR A 218 -0.37 8.03 10.38
C THR A 218 -0.96 6.73 10.88
N LEU A 219 -1.10 5.74 9.99
CA LEU A 219 -1.56 4.40 10.31
C LEU A 219 -0.76 3.35 9.53
N ASN A 220 -0.28 2.31 10.23
CA ASN A 220 0.21 1.10 9.61
C ASN A 220 -0.97 0.23 9.14
N ILE A 221 -0.90 -0.24 7.91
CA ILE A 221 -1.85 -1.23 7.42
C ILE A 221 -1.14 -2.59 7.42
N ALA A 222 -1.32 -3.31 8.51
CA ALA A 222 -0.73 -4.62 8.78
C ALA A 222 -1.73 -5.48 9.54
N THR A 223 -1.63 -6.79 9.41
CA THR A 223 -2.58 -7.73 10.02
C THR A 223 -2.26 -8.05 11.48
N GLY A 224 -1.02 -7.74 11.94
CA GLY A 224 -0.47 -8.16 13.22
C GLY A 224 -0.11 -9.66 13.28
N ARG A 225 -0.17 -10.36 12.14
CA ARG A 225 0.08 -11.81 12.03
C ARG A 225 1.13 -12.10 10.97
N SER A 226 2.38 -12.16 11.39
CA SER A 226 3.48 -12.49 10.48
C SER A 226 3.55 -14.00 10.24
N ALA A 227 3.74 -14.40 8.98
CA ALA A 227 3.99 -15.77 8.55
C ALA A 227 5.43 -15.90 8.01
N SER A 228 6.05 -17.07 8.13
CA SER A 228 7.31 -17.34 7.46
C SER A 228 7.09 -17.49 5.95
N PHE A 229 8.13 -17.22 5.14
CA PHE A 229 8.01 -17.47 3.70
C PHE A 229 7.81 -18.94 3.39
N ARG A 230 8.28 -19.86 4.25
CA ARG A 230 7.97 -21.28 4.14
C ARG A 230 6.48 -21.57 4.35
N ASP A 231 5.87 -21.00 5.40
CA ASP A 231 4.43 -21.15 5.63
C ASP A 231 3.62 -20.62 4.45
N VAL A 232 4.00 -19.46 3.90
CA VAL A 232 3.36 -18.89 2.71
C VAL A 232 3.48 -19.84 1.51
N ALA A 233 4.67 -20.41 1.26
CA ALA A 233 4.88 -21.36 0.17
C ALA A 233 4.04 -22.62 0.35
N GLN A 234 3.99 -23.16 1.56
CA GLN A 234 3.17 -24.34 1.89
C GLN A 234 1.67 -24.06 1.69
N MET A 235 1.16 -22.91 2.11
CA MET A 235 -0.23 -22.51 1.88
C MET A 235 -0.55 -22.44 0.38
N ILE A 236 0.36 -21.92 -0.44
CA ILE A 236 0.18 -21.81 -1.89
C ILE A 236 0.22 -23.19 -2.55
N VAL A 237 1.15 -24.06 -2.15
CA VAL A 237 1.23 -25.44 -2.65
C VAL A 237 -0.06 -26.19 -2.31
N ALA A 238 -0.59 -26.04 -1.10
CA ALA A 238 -1.86 -26.66 -0.69
C ALA A 238 -3.08 -26.19 -1.49
N LEU A 239 -3.03 -24.99 -2.08
CA LEU A 239 -4.08 -24.46 -2.97
C LEU A 239 -3.87 -24.85 -4.44
N SER A 240 -2.71 -25.40 -4.79
CA SER A 240 -2.40 -25.83 -6.16
C SER A 240 -2.94 -27.24 -6.43
N SER A 241 -3.43 -27.47 -7.65
CA SER A 241 -3.76 -28.82 -8.12
C SER A 241 -2.53 -29.62 -8.58
N ARG A 242 -1.34 -29.00 -8.58
CA ARG A 242 -0.07 -29.57 -9.03
C ARG A 242 0.84 -29.90 -7.86
N SER A 243 1.68 -30.91 -8.01
CA SER A 243 2.78 -31.15 -7.08
C SER A 243 3.88 -30.11 -7.33
N ILE A 244 4.11 -29.23 -6.35
CA ILE A 244 5.09 -28.14 -6.41
C ILE A 244 6.16 -28.40 -5.36
N GLU A 245 7.40 -28.45 -5.77
CA GLU A 245 8.52 -28.57 -4.87
C GLU A 245 8.86 -27.24 -4.19
N ILE A 246 9.17 -27.25 -2.90
CA ILE A 246 9.71 -26.12 -2.14
C ILE A 246 11.19 -26.41 -1.85
N ARG A 247 12.09 -25.56 -2.36
CA ARG A 247 13.54 -25.71 -2.22
C ARG A 247 14.12 -24.55 -1.41
N GLY A 248 14.95 -24.86 -0.42
CA GLY A 248 15.79 -23.88 0.24
C GLY A 248 17.06 -23.59 -0.58
N THR A 249 17.64 -22.42 -0.40
CA THR A 249 18.96 -22.04 -0.93
C THR A 249 19.87 -21.60 0.21
N PRO A 250 21.21 -21.72 0.07
CA PRO A 250 22.11 -21.18 1.07
C PRO A 250 21.78 -19.72 1.38
N ARG A 251 21.66 -19.39 2.66
CA ARG A 251 21.35 -18.04 3.11
C ARG A 251 22.58 -17.15 2.99
N GLN A 252 22.40 -15.95 2.43
CA GLN A 252 23.47 -14.95 2.28
C GLN A 252 23.33 -13.81 3.30
N ASN A 253 22.13 -13.55 3.82
CA ASN A 253 21.84 -12.45 4.72
C ASN A 253 21.28 -12.97 6.05
N PRO A 254 21.46 -12.23 7.18
CA PRO A 254 20.83 -12.55 8.44
C PRO A 254 19.30 -12.65 8.33
N ILE A 255 18.68 -13.43 9.21
CA ILE A 255 17.22 -13.49 9.31
C ILE A 255 16.76 -12.22 10.02
N THR A 256 15.91 -11.44 9.35
CA THR A 256 15.25 -10.27 9.93
C THR A 256 13.74 -10.52 9.96
N HIS A 257 13.20 -10.83 11.13
CA HIS A 257 11.75 -10.90 11.30
C HIS A 257 11.17 -9.49 11.38
N ARG A 258 9.93 -9.31 10.87
CA ARG A 258 9.23 -8.04 10.98
C ARG A 258 7.79 -8.29 11.43
N HIS A 259 7.48 -7.83 12.62
CA HIS A 259 6.16 -7.92 13.24
C HIS A 259 5.59 -6.52 13.42
N PHE A 260 4.27 -6.41 13.44
CA PHE A 260 3.57 -5.15 13.63
C PHE A 260 2.68 -5.18 14.87
N ASP A 261 2.70 -4.10 15.63
CA ASP A 261 1.67 -3.79 16.62
C ASP A 261 0.54 -3.03 15.90
N ILE A 262 -0.64 -3.60 15.88
CA ILE A 262 -1.83 -3.05 15.22
C ILE A 262 -2.79 -2.37 16.19
N THR A 263 -2.35 -2.09 17.40
CA THR A 263 -3.19 -1.48 18.45
C THR A 263 -3.82 -0.16 17.98
N ASP A 264 -3.07 0.67 17.26
CA ASP A 264 -3.57 1.96 16.76
C ASP A 264 -4.63 1.77 15.64
N CYS A 265 -4.49 0.71 14.82
CA CYS A 265 -5.52 0.34 13.83
C CYS A 265 -6.81 -0.14 14.51
N LEU A 266 -6.71 -1.01 15.51
CA LEU A 266 -7.87 -1.53 16.25
C LEU A 266 -8.57 -0.46 17.07
N LYS A 267 -7.85 0.54 17.59
CA LYS A 267 -8.43 1.72 18.25
C LYS A 267 -9.19 2.61 17.28
N ALA A 268 -8.60 2.88 16.11
CA ALA A 268 -9.23 3.71 15.09
C ALA A 268 -10.44 3.01 14.44
N PHE A 269 -10.35 1.71 14.21
CA PHE A 269 -11.35 0.92 13.52
C PHE A 269 -11.68 -0.38 14.28
N PRO A 270 -12.40 -0.32 15.43
CA PRO A 270 -12.59 -1.48 16.33
C PRO A 270 -13.30 -2.68 15.67
N HIS A 271 -14.09 -2.42 14.63
CA HIS A 271 -14.85 -3.46 13.90
C HIS A 271 -14.21 -3.87 12.58
N PHE A 272 -12.99 -3.42 12.33
CA PHE A 272 -12.26 -3.84 11.14
C PHE A 272 -11.61 -5.20 11.37
N HIS A 273 -11.82 -6.12 10.44
CA HIS A 273 -11.23 -7.46 10.46
C HIS A 273 -10.46 -7.69 9.17
N TYR A 274 -9.17 -7.92 9.32
CA TYR A 274 -8.32 -8.29 8.19
C TYR A 274 -8.69 -9.69 7.67
N ILE A 275 -8.63 -9.85 6.36
CA ILE A 275 -8.78 -11.14 5.72
C ILE A 275 -7.58 -12.02 6.10
N PRO A 276 -7.78 -13.21 6.72
CA PRO A 276 -6.69 -14.11 7.05
C PRO A 276 -5.88 -14.47 5.80
N LEU A 277 -4.55 -14.58 5.95
CA LEU A 277 -3.64 -14.83 4.83
C LEU A 277 -4.08 -16.03 3.97
N ARG A 278 -4.46 -17.16 4.60
CA ARG A 278 -4.92 -18.35 3.91
C ARG A 278 -6.15 -18.08 3.04
N ASP A 279 -7.10 -17.31 3.56
CA ASP A 279 -8.35 -17.00 2.85
C ASP A 279 -8.10 -16.04 1.68
N GLY A 280 -7.23 -15.04 1.89
CA GLY A 280 -6.80 -14.13 0.84
C GLY A 280 -6.05 -14.87 -0.28
N LEU A 281 -5.14 -15.78 0.06
CA LEU A 281 -4.45 -16.61 -0.92
C LEU A 281 -5.43 -17.50 -1.72
N ALA A 282 -6.46 -18.06 -1.05
CA ALA A 282 -7.50 -18.84 -1.73
C ALA A 282 -8.33 -17.99 -2.70
N ARG A 283 -8.64 -16.73 -2.37
CA ARG A 283 -9.29 -15.77 -3.29
C ARG A 283 -8.42 -15.50 -4.50
N VAL A 284 -7.14 -15.15 -4.27
CA VAL A 284 -6.17 -14.89 -5.34
C VAL A 284 -6.00 -16.08 -6.28
N ALA A 285 -6.01 -17.30 -5.76
CA ALA A 285 -5.93 -18.51 -6.58
C ALA A 285 -7.14 -18.67 -7.52
N LYS A 286 -8.35 -18.33 -7.06
CA LYS A 286 -9.58 -18.36 -7.88
C LYS A 286 -9.64 -17.28 -8.94
N GLU A 287 -9.11 -16.08 -8.65
CA GLU A 287 -9.09 -14.95 -9.60
C GLU A 287 -8.03 -15.09 -10.70
N GLY A 288 -7.00 -15.90 -10.47
CA GLY A 288 -5.89 -16.11 -11.40
C GLY A 288 -5.97 -17.44 -12.18
N ALA A 289 -7.07 -18.18 -12.06
CA ALA A 289 -7.31 -19.46 -12.73
C ALA A 289 -7.92 -19.29 -14.14
#